data_a7d34942a8c576c8bd5ea54d88e09877
#
_entry.id   a7d34942a8c576c8bd5ea54d88e09877
#
_cell.length_a   1.000
_cell.length_b   1.000
_cell.length_c   1.000
_cell.angle_alpha   90.00
_cell.angle_beta   90.00
_cell.angle_gamma   90.00
#
_symmetry.space_group_name_H-M   'P 1'
#
loop_
_entity.id
_entity.type
_entity.pdbx_description
1 polymer ?
#
loop_
_entity_poly.entity_id
_entity_poly.type
_entity_poly.pdbx_seq_one_letter_code
_entity_poly.pdbx_strand_id
1 'polypeptide(L)'
;PVTNTMIASWFTCAAIIGIFLRATRRPQLVPTGLQNLIEYVCEFATGFIEGMVGSRHEKRFFPLVMTIFLFVLGNAWLALLPGFDTLQIHGVPFVRSANTDINATLMLALTSVVMVEYWGWSTGGKAYLNSFFDSRYFRAAAASVRDRAVRAGLRDFAYGCLFMFVGLVELLGHVVRVLSFSFRLFGNMTAGVI
;
A
#
# COMPACT_ATOMS: atom_id res chain seq x y z
N PRO A 1 -3.10 26.14 -2.06
CA PRO A 1 -1.90 26.59 -1.35
C PRO A 1 -0.90 25.42 -1.29
N VAL A 2 0.36 25.71 -1.70
CA VAL A 2 1.46 24.73 -1.61
C VAL A 2 1.85 24.61 -0.15
N THR A 3 1.82 23.40 0.39
CA THR A 3 2.21 23.13 1.78
C THR A 3 3.70 22.78 1.86
N ASN A 4 4.33 23.02 3.00
CA ASN A 4 5.74 22.70 3.25
C ASN A 4 6.03 21.22 3.04
N THR A 5 5.08 20.34 3.38
CA THR A 5 5.15 18.90 3.17
C THR A 5 5.15 18.50 1.68
N MET A 6 4.45 19.25 0.82
CA MET A 6 4.49 19.03 -0.64
C MET A 6 5.87 19.36 -1.22
N ILE A 7 6.51 20.44 -0.75
CA ILE A 7 7.87 20.80 -1.20
C ILE A 7 8.85 19.71 -0.80
N ALA A 8 8.77 19.21 0.45
CA ALA A 8 9.60 18.10 0.92
C ALA A 8 9.38 16.83 0.07
N SER A 9 8.13 16.50 -0.25
CA SER A 9 7.78 15.35 -1.11
C SER A 9 8.39 15.46 -2.50
N TRP A 10 8.29 16.64 -3.13
CA TRP A 10 8.87 16.88 -4.45
C TRP A 10 10.39 16.78 -4.43
N PHE A 11 11.01 17.33 -3.39
CA PHE A 11 12.47 17.24 -3.22
C PHE A 11 12.90 15.77 -3.05
N THR A 12 12.19 14.99 -2.23
CA THR A 12 12.45 13.56 -2.07
C THR A 12 12.31 12.80 -3.39
N CYS A 13 11.23 13.04 -4.13
CA CYS A 13 11.04 12.40 -5.43
C CYS A 13 12.15 12.76 -6.41
N ALA A 14 12.51 14.05 -6.50
CA ALA A 14 13.59 14.50 -7.36
C ALA A 14 14.94 13.90 -6.98
N ALA A 15 15.24 13.80 -5.68
CA ALA A 15 16.46 13.19 -5.16
C ALA A 15 16.54 11.71 -5.51
N ILE A 16 15.45 10.94 -5.27
CA ILE A 16 15.38 9.51 -5.61
C ILE A 16 15.57 9.32 -7.11
N ILE A 17 14.82 10.03 -7.95
CA ILE A 17 14.95 9.97 -9.40
C ILE A 17 16.37 10.31 -9.85
N GLY A 18 16.96 11.36 -9.28
CA GLY A 18 18.32 11.79 -9.60
C GLY A 18 19.37 10.71 -9.25
N ILE A 19 19.24 10.06 -8.08
CA ILE A 19 20.12 8.96 -7.65
C ILE A 19 20.00 7.79 -8.62
N PHE A 20 18.77 7.37 -8.96
CA PHE A 20 18.54 6.28 -9.91
C PHE A 20 19.07 6.60 -11.30
N LEU A 21 18.79 7.77 -11.84
CA LEU A 21 19.30 8.20 -13.13
C LEU A 21 20.83 8.25 -13.16
N ARG A 22 21.47 8.69 -12.05
CA ARG A 22 22.94 8.73 -11.97
C ARG A 22 23.53 7.34 -11.91
N ALA A 23 22.92 6.40 -11.18
CA ALA A 23 23.39 5.02 -11.06
C ALA A 23 23.23 4.24 -12.37
N THR A 24 22.13 4.45 -13.10
CA THR A 24 21.84 3.74 -14.34
C THR A 24 22.44 4.36 -15.59
N ARG A 25 23.07 5.55 -15.47
CA ARG A 25 23.59 6.30 -16.63
C ARG A 25 24.72 5.58 -17.37
N ARG A 26 25.52 4.76 -16.67
CA ARG A 26 26.62 3.95 -17.25
C ARG A 26 26.63 2.58 -16.57
N PRO A 27 25.72 1.67 -16.95
CA PRO A 27 25.65 0.37 -16.32
C PRO A 27 26.91 -0.43 -16.63
N GLN A 28 27.56 -0.96 -15.61
CA GLN A 28 28.72 -1.82 -15.71
C GLN A 28 28.33 -3.26 -15.37
N LEU A 29 28.96 -4.24 -16.04
CA LEU A 29 28.73 -5.66 -15.77
C LEU A 29 29.14 -6.07 -14.34
N VAL A 30 30.15 -5.39 -13.79
CA VAL A 30 30.52 -5.51 -12.37
C VAL A 30 30.14 -4.19 -11.71
N PRO A 31 29.03 -4.17 -10.96
CA PRO A 31 28.52 -2.92 -10.38
C PRO A 31 29.47 -2.38 -9.32
N THR A 32 29.73 -1.09 -9.36
CA THR A 32 30.58 -0.39 -8.40
C THR A 32 29.88 0.86 -7.84
N GLY A 33 30.16 1.19 -6.59
CA GLY A 33 29.64 2.40 -5.94
C GLY A 33 28.10 2.47 -5.86
N LEU A 34 27.49 3.53 -6.38
CA LEU A 34 26.05 3.76 -6.33
C LEU A 34 25.23 2.70 -7.08
N GLN A 35 25.76 2.19 -8.19
CA GLN A 35 25.07 1.13 -8.94
C GLN A 35 24.93 -0.13 -8.07
N ASN A 36 26.01 -0.56 -7.41
CA ASN A 36 26.01 -1.72 -6.53
C ASN A 36 25.02 -1.56 -5.37
N LEU A 37 24.95 -0.35 -4.77
CA LEU A 37 23.99 -0.07 -3.71
C LEU A 37 22.54 -0.22 -4.20
N ILE A 38 22.21 0.33 -5.36
CA ILE A 38 20.84 0.26 -5.91
C ILE A 38 20.50 -1.18 -6.30
N GLU A 39 21.42 -1.92 -6.95
CA GLU A 39 21.22 -3.31 -7.29
C GLU A 39 20.96 -4.15 -6.03
N TYR A 40 21.78 -3.96 -4.97
CA TYR A 40 21.57 -4.64 -3.70
C TYR A 40 20.19 -4.35 -3.09
N VAL A 41 19.75 -3.08 -3.08
CA VAL A 41 18.43 -2.70 -2.55
C VAL A 41 17.32 -3.31 -3.40
N CYS A 42 17.47 -3.34 -4.72
CA CYS A 42 16.49 -3.97 -5.62
C CYS A 42 16.44 -5.48 -5.42
N GLU A 43 17.58 -6.17 -5.33
CA GLU A 43 17.64 -7.61 -5.07
C GLU A 43 17.02 -7.98 -3.72
N PHE A 44 17.34 -7.21 -2.68
CA PHE A 44 16.75 -7.40 -1.35
C PHE A 44 15.21 -7.26 -1.41
N ALA A 45 14.71 -6.19 -2.05
CA ALA A 45 13.28 -5.96 -2.19
C ALA A 45 12.60 -7.06 -3.03
N THR A 46 13.24 -7.49 -4.10
CA THR A 46 12.78 -8.59 -4.97
C THR A 46 12.65 -9.89 -4.19
N GLY A 47 13.70 -10.30 -3.47
CA GLY A 47 13.68 -11.50 -2.64
C GLY A 47 12.64 -11.45 -1.53
N PHE A 48 12.46 -10.28 -0.92
CA PHE A 48 11.42 -10.08 0.09
C PHE A 48 10.00 -10.23 -0.49
N ILE A 49 9.74 -9.60 -1.65
CA ILE A 49 8.44 -9.67 -2.33
C ILE A 49 8.18 -11.09 -2.84
N GLU A 50 9.19 -11.75 -3.42
CA GLU A 50 9.09 -13.13 -3.89
C GLU A 50 8.72 -14.09 -2.76
N GLY A 51 9.32 -13.92 -1.59
CA GLY A 51 8.99 -14.70 -0.39
C GLY A 51 7.54 -14.55 0.09
N MET A 52 6.89 -13.41 -0.21
CA MET A 52 5.51 -13.11 0.21
C MET A 52 4.47 -13.50 -0.84
N VAL A 53 4.72 -13.20 -2.11
CA VAL A 53 3.73 -13.28 -3.20
C VAL A 53 4.01 -14.41 -4.18
N GLY A 54 5.21 -14.98 -4.09
CA GLY A 54 5.74 -15.99 -5.02
C GLY A 54 6.30 -15.38 -6.30
N SER A 55 7.24 -16.09 -6.94
CA SER A 55 8.00 -15.65 -8.11
C SER A 55 7.12 -15.29 -9.33
N ARG A 56 5.91 -15.85 -9.40
CA ARG A 56 4.97 -15.58 -10.50
C ARG A 56 4.42 -14.16 -10.50
N HIS A 57 4.22 -13.57 -9.31
CA HIS A 57 3.55 -12.28 -9.14
C HIS A 57 4.49 -11.14 -8.74
N GLU A 58 5.73 -11.45 -8.36
CA GLU A 58 6.78 -10.53 -7.91
C GLU A 58 6.91 -9.31 -8.84
N LYS A 59 7.11 -9.53 -10.14
CA LYS A 59 7.30 -8.45 -11.13
C LYS A 59 6.16 -7.44 -11.19
N ARG A 60 4.97 -7.86 -10.79
CA ARG A 60 3.78 -7.01 -10.79
C ARG A 60 3.70 -6.14 -9.55
N PHE A 61 4.10 -6.69 -8.39
CA PHE A 61 4.06 -5.98 -7.10
C PHE A 61 5.29 -5.12 -6.86
N PHE A 62 6.43 -5.50 -7.42
CA PHE A 62 7.71 -4.84 -7.23
C PHE A 62 7.66 -3.31 -7.43
N PRO A 63 7.14 -2.75 -8.55
CA PRO A 63 7.16 -1.30 -8.75
C PRO A 63 6.41 -0.53 -7.66
N LEU A 64 5.24 -1.03 -7.22
CA LEU A 64 4.45 -0.37 -6.20
C LEU A 64 5.15 -0.41 -4.84
N VAL A 65 5.57 -1.60 -4.42
CA VAL A 65 6.22 -1.79 -3.11
C VAL A 65 7.51 -0.97 -3.05
N MET A 66 8.31 -1.02 -4.11
CA MET A 66 9.59 -0.32 -4.20
C MET A 66 9.40 1.20 -4.19
N THR A 67 8.43 1.74 -4.93
CA THR A 67 8.17 3.19 -4.93
C THR A 67 7.70 3.69 -3.58
N ILE A 68 6.77 2.99 -2.92
CA ILE A 68 6.30 3.36 -1.58
C ILE A 68 7.45 3.26 -0.57
N PHE A 69 8.22 2.17 -0.61
CA PHE A 69 9.35 1.96 0.29
C PHE A 69 10.39 3.07 0.16
N LEU A 70 10.84 3.37 -1.06
CA LEU A 70 11.83 4.42 -1.31
C LEU A 70 11.32 5.80 -0.94
N PHE A 71 10.05 6.10 -1.21
CA PHE A 71 9.45 7.37 -0.85
C PHE A 71 9.40 7.57 0.67
N VAL A 72 8.92 6.56 1.41
CA VAL A 72 8.84 6.61 2.88
C VAL A 72 10.24 6.69 3.49
N LEU A 73 11.18 5.87 3.00
CA LEU A 73 12.57 5.87 3.44
C LEU A 73 13.28 7.20 3.16
N GLY A 74 13.10 7.75 1.96
CA GLY A 74 13.70 9.03 1.58
C GLY A 74 13.18 10.18 2.44
N ASN A 75 11.87 10.24 2.69
CA ASN A 75 11.31 11.25 3.58
C ASN A 75 11.73 11.05 5.06
N ALA A 76 11.92 9.80 5.49
CA ALA A 76 12.46 9.52 6.82
C ALA A 76 13.90 10.00 6.98
N TRP A 77 14.75 9.75 5.98
CA TRP A 77 16.13 10.23 6.00
C TRP A 77 16.23 11.74 5.94
N LEU A 78 15.37 12.41 5.17
CA LEU A 78 15.31 13.87 5.15
C LEU A 78 14.97 14.44 6.54
N ALA A 79 14.06 13.81 7.28
CA ALA A 79 13.73 14.23 8.65
C ALA A 79 14.91 14.10 9.63
N LEU A 80 15.83 13.16 9.38
CA LEU A 80 17.03 12.95 10.21
C LEU A 80 18.18 13.91 9.90
N LEU A 81 18.12 14.65 8.76
CA LEU A 81 19.17 15.61 8.44
C LEU A 81 19.10 16.80 9.41
N PRO A 82 20.20 17.07 10.15
CA PRO A 82 20.24 18.23 11.04
C PRO A 82 20.08 19.51 10.20
N GLY A 83 19.11 20.31 10.53
CA GLY A 83 18.80 21.55 9.81
C GLY A 83 17.46 21.53 9.05
N PHE A 84 16.88 20.36 8.76
CA PHE A 84 15.64 20.30 8.00
C PHE A 84 14.44 20.82 8.81
N ASP A 85 14.29 20.41 10.06
CA ASP A 85 13.23 20.88 10.97
C ASP A 85 13.62 22.17 11.74
N THR A 86 14.92 22.52 11.75
CA THR A 86 15.42 23.70 12.49
C THR A 86 15.41 24.98 11.64
N LEU A 87 15.31 24.89 10.32
CA LEU A 87 15.17 26.06 9.45
C LEU A 87 13.77 26.65 9.58
N GLN A 88 13.63 27.59 10.52
CA GLN A 88 12.38 28.33 10.72
C GLN A 88 12.43 29.67 10.02
N ILE A 89 11.46 29.95 9.16
CA ILE A 89 11.21 31.28 8.61
C ILE A 89 9.96 31.83 9.26
N HIS A 90 10.08 32.93 10.00
CA HIS A 90 8.98 33.55 10.77
C HIS A 90 8.33 32.62 11.80
N GLY A 91 9.11 31.73 12.46
CA GLY A 91 8.58 30.82 13.49
C GLY A 91 7.84 29.59 12.96
N VAL A 92 7.84 29.38 11.64
CA VAL A 92 7.25 28.21 11.00
C VAL A 92 8.39 27.39 10.36
N PRO A 93 8.47 26.05 10.60
CA PRO A 93 9.47 25.21 9.95
C PRO A 93 9.28 25.27 8.44
N PHE A 94 10.34 25.64 7.71
CA PHE A 94 10.28 25.84 6.25
C PHE A 94 10.06 24.54 5.48
N VAL A 95 10.61 23.45 5.96
CA VAL A 95 10.46 22.12 5.37
C VAL A 95 10.14 21.11 6.46
N ARG A 96 9.01 20.43 6.34
CA ARG A 96 8.58 19.35 7.23
C ARG A 96 8.47 18.05 6.44
N SER A 97 8.93 16.94 7.02
CA SER A 97 8.83 15.63 6.35
C SER A 97 7.39 15.30 5.97
N ALA A 98 7.18 14.79 4.76
CA ALA A 98 5.85 14.40 4.29
C ALA A 98 5.23 13.26 5.13
N ASN A 99 6.06 12.45 5.76
CA ASN A 99 5.59 11.34 6.60
C ASN A 99 4.95 11.81 7.93
N THR A 100 5.17 13.07 8.32
CA THR A 100 4.52 13.70 9.49
C THR A 100 3.17 14.36 9.13
N ASP A 101 2.73 14.26 7.87
CA ASP A 101 1.43 14.73 7.42
C ASP A 101 0.48 13.53 7.26
N ILE A 102 -0.62 13.56 8.01
CA ILE A 102 -1.63 12.49 7.98
C ILE A 102 -2.26 12.34 6.59
N ASN A 103 -2.38 13.44 5.83
CA ASN A 103 -2.92 13.38 4.48
C ASN A 103 -1.99 12.61 3.54
N ALA A 104 -0.67 12.82 3.63
CA ALA A 104 0.31 12.12 2.81
C ALA A 104 0.33 10.62 3.16
N THR A 105 0.35 10.28 4.45
CA THR A 105 0.33 8.86 4.89
C THR A 105 -0.98 8.16 4.55
N LEU A 106 -2.12 8.86 4.65
CA LEU A 106 -3.43 8.35 4.25
C LEU A 106 -3.49 8.10 2.73
N MET A 107 -2.97 9.00 1.92
CA MET A 107 -2.91 8.83 0.46
C MET A 107 -2.04 7.64 0.05
N LEU A 108 -0.90 7.42 0.71
CA LEU A 108 -0.06 6.24 0.48
C LEU A 108 -0.78 4.94 0.86
N ALA A 109 -1.44 4.93 2.02
CA ALA A 109 -2.22 3.79 2.47
C ALA A 109 -3.39 3.48 1.51
N LEU A 110 -4.13 4.51 1.09
CA LEU A 110 -5.24 4.37 0.15
C LEU A 110 -4.75 3.85 -1.21
N THR A 111 -3.66 4.43 -1.74
CA THR A 111 -3.07 4.00 -3.00
C THR A 111 -2.65 2.54 -2.96
N SER A 112 -2.00 2.10 -1.88
CA SER A 112 -1.57 0.70 -1.73
C SER A 112 -2.77 -0.27 -1.70
N VAL A 113 -3.83 0.06 -0.96
CA VAL A 113 -5.03 -0.79 -0.89
C VAL A 113 -5.76 -0.81 -2.23
N VAL A 114 -5.99 0.35 -2.87
CA VAL A 114 -6.65 0.42 -4.18
C VAL A 114 -5.88 -0.41 -5.23
N MET A 115 -4.56 -0.36 -5.23
CA MET A 115 -3.75 -1.15 -6.17
C MET A 115 -3.81 -2.65 -5.87
N VAL A 116 -3.82 -3.06 -4.60
CA VAL A 116 -3.99 -4.47 -4.22
C VAL A 116 -5.37 -4.98 -4.64
N GLU A 117 -6.44 -4.20 -4.41
CA GLU A 117 -7.80 -4.54 -4.86
C GLU A 117 -7.89 -4.63 -6.38
N TYR A 118 -7.31 -3.67 -7.09
CA TYR A 118 -7.25 -3.68 -8.54
C TYR A 118 -6.55 -4.94 -9.09
N TRP A 119 -5.45 -5.35 -8.46
CA TRP A 119 -4.76 -6.57 -8.86
C TRP A 119 -5.54 -7.84 -8.48
N GLY A 120 -6.18 -7.86 -7.33
CA GLY A 120 -7.09 -8.93 -6.93
C GLY A 120 -8.21 -9.12 -7.96
N TRP A 121 -8.84 -8.02 -8.36
CA TRP A 121 -9.88 -8.04 -9.38
C TRP A 121 -9.34 -8.44 -10.77
N SER A 122 -8.22 -7.88 -11.19
CA SER A 122 -7.60 -8.17 -12.49
C SER A 122 -7.15 -9.63 -12.64
N THR A 123 -6.80 -10.32 -11.53
CA THR A 123 -6.33 -11.70 -11.54
C THR A 123 -7.47 -12.68 -11.26
N GLY A 124 -8.35 -12.38 -10.30
CA GLY A 124 -9.45 -13.22 -9.86
C GLY A 124 -10.78 -12.97 -10.61
N GLY A 125 -10.91 -11.82 -11.27
CA GLY A 125 -12.12 -11.44 -12.01
C GLY A 125 -13.41 -11.58 -11.19
N LYS A 126 -14.42 -12.19 -11.80
CA LYS A 126 -15.73 -12.42 -11.12
C LYS A 126 -15.63 -13.35 -9.91
N ALA A 127 -14.63 -14.24 -9.84
CA ALA A 127 -14.44 -15.12 -8.70
C ALA A 127 -13.99 -14.34 -7.46
N TYR A 128 -13.17 -13.31 -7.66
CA TYR A 128 -12.73 -12.41 -6.58
C TYR A 128 -13.90 -11.61 -6.01
N LEU A 129 -14.79 -11.07 -6.84
CA LEU A 129 -15.98 -10.37 -6.38
C LEU A 129 -16.96 -11.32 -5.66
N ASN A 130 -17.05 -12.56 -6.12
CA ASN A 130 -17.89 -13.56 -5.44
C ASN A 130 -17.33 -14.01 -4.09
N SER A 131 -16.03 -13.79 -3.78
CA SER A 131 -15.52 -14.07 -2.44
C SER A 131 -16.04 -13.07 -1.41
N PHE A 132 -16.29 -11.82 -1.82
CA PHE A 132 -16.93 -10.82 -0.94
C PHE A 132 -18.45 -11.00 -0.83
N PHE A 133 -19.12 -11.33 -1.95
CA PHE A 133 -20.59 -11.48 -2.01
C PHE A 133 -20.95 -12.75 -2.74
N ASP A 134 -20.92 -13.90 -2.02
CA ASP A 134 -21.31 -15.16 -2.62
C ASP A 134 -22.85 -15.28 -2.78
N SER A 135 -23.32 -14.81 -3.93
CA SER A 135 -24.74 -14.87 -4.29
C SER A 135 -25.24 -16.28 -4.60
N ARG A 136 -24.36 -17.31 -4.60
CA ARG A 136 -24.74 -18.69 -4.92
C ARG A 136 -25.71 -19.26 -3.89
N TYR A 137 -25.51 -18.96 -2.61
CA TYR A 137 -26.40 -19.43 -1.53
C TYR A 137 -27.78 -18.78 -1.59
N PHE A 138 -27.88 -17.50 -1.95
CA PHE A 138 -29.19 -16.86 -2.14
C PHE A 138 -29.95 -17.41 -3.34
N ARG A 139 -29.26 -17.75 -4.43
CA ARG A 139 -29.87 -18.42 -5.58
C ARG A 139 -30.29 -19.86 -5.26
N ALA A 140 -29.48 -20.60 -4.50
CA ALA A 140 -29.83 -21.93 -4.02
C ALA A 140 -31.04 -21.88 -3.08
N ALA A 141 -31.09 -20.96 -2.15
CA ALA A 141 -32.24 -20.75 -1.27
C ALA A 141 -33.53 -20.46 -2.06
N ALA A 142 -33.47 -19.59 -3.05
CA ALA A 142 -34.63 -19.29 -3.91
C ALA A 142 -35.11 -20.51 -4.71
N ALA A 143 -34.19 -21.33 -5.20
CA ALA A 143 -34.51 -22.59 -5.89
C ALA A 143 -35.15 -23.59 -4.94
N SER A 144 -34.59 -23.79 -3.73
CA SER A 144 -35.10 -24.73 -2.72
C SER A 144 -36.50 -24.37 -2.21
N VAL A 145 -36.82 -23.07 -2.12
CA VAL A 145 -38.17 -22.60 -1.78
C VAL A 145 -39.15 -22.93 -2.90
N ARG A 146 -38.74 -22.82 -4.16
CA ARG A 146 -39.57 -23.20 -5.34
C ARG A 146 -39.90 -24.70 -5.37
N ASP A 147 -38.96 -25.53 -4.91
CA ASP A 147 -39.12 -27.02 -4.87
C ASP A 147 -39.81 -27.53 -3.59
N ARG A 148 -40.45 -26.66 -2.79
CA ARG A 148 -41.12 -26.94 -1.51
C ARG A 148 -40.23 -27.59 -0.44
N ALA A 149 -38.92 -27.55 -0.56
CA ALA A 149 -37.97 -28.03 0.44
C ALA A 149 -37.67 -26.92 1.48
N VAL A 150 -38.67 -26.53 2.28
CA VAL A 150 -38.61 -25.39 3.19
C VAL A 150 -37.42 -25.44 4.16
N ARG A 151 -37.11 -26.65 4.69
CA ARG A 151 -35.97 -26.80 5.63
C ARG A 151 -34.61 -26.57 4.94
N ALA A 152 -34.45 -27.03 3.68
CA ALA A 152 -33.25 -26.79 2.89
C ALA A 152 -33.12 -25.33 2.52
N GLY A 153 -34.22 -24.69 2.08
CA GLY A 153 -34.27 -23.26 1.76
C GLY A 153 -33.92 -22.36 2.96
N LEU A 154 -34.40 -22.66 4.15
CA LEU A 154 -34.07 -21.92 5.37
C LEU A 154 -32.58 -22.05 5.74
N ARG A 155 -32.02 -23.24 5.60
CA ARG A 155 -30.60 -23.49 5.82
C ARG A 155 -29.72 -22.70 4.82
N ASP A 156 -30.07 -22.79 3.54
CA ASP A 156 -29.32 -22.09 2.48
C ASP A 156 -29.44 -20.57 2.61
N PHE A 157 -30.57 -20.05 3.06
CA PHE A 157 -30.76 -18.64 3.40
C PHE A 157 -29.89 -18.24 4.60
N ALA A 158 -29.84 -19.06 5.66
CA ALA A 158 -28.98 -18.79 6.81
C ALA A 158 -27.50 -18.75 6.43
N TYR A 159 -27.04 -19.66 5.56
CA TYR A 159 -25.68 -19.60 5.01
C TYR A 159 -25.47 -18.35 4.16
N GLY A 160 -26.44 -17.95 3.34
CA GLY A 160 -26.37 -16.70 2.58
C GLY A 160 -26.17 -15.46 3.46
N CYS A 161 -26.92 -15.37 4.57
CA CYS A 161 -26.74 -14.30 5.56
C CYS A 161 -25.38 -14.34 6.24
N LEU A 162 -24.88 -15.54 6.60
CA LEU A 162 -23.53 -15.69 7.18
C LEU A 162 -22.45 -15.24 6.22
N PHE A 163 -22.49 -15.65 4.96
CA PHE A 163 -21.50 -15.24 3.96
C PHE A 163 -21.58 -13.73 3.65
N MET A 164 -22.76 -13.13 3.64
CA MET A 164 -22.91 -11.70 3.52
C MET A 164 -22.29 -10.95 4.72
N PHE A 165 -22.48 -11.48 5.93
CA PHE A 165 -21.86 -10.91 7.12
C PHE A 165 -20.32 -11.03 7.07
N VAL A 166 -19.79 -12.18 6.64
CA VAL A 166 -18.34 -12.38 6.45
C VAL A 166 -17.79 -11.41 5.42
N GLY A 167 -18.46 -11.22 4.28
CA GLY A 167 -18.06 -10.25 3.27
C GLY A 167 -18.04 -8.79 3.79
N LEU A 168 -19.02 -8.44 4.65
CA LEU A 168 -19.05 -7.13 5.30
C LEU A 168 -17.87 -6.95 6.27
N VAL A 169 -17.56 -7.97 7.06
CA VAL A 169 -16.39 -7.97 7.99
C VAL A 169 -15.09 -7.86 7.20
N GLU A 170 -14.98 -8.53 6.06
CA GLU A 170 -13.81 -8.44 5.18
C GLU A 170 -13.65 -7.03 4.61
N LEU A 171 -14.73 -6.39 4.16
CA LEU A 171 -14.73 -5.00 3.71
C LEU A 171 -14.29 -4.04 4.83
N LEU A 172 -14.83 -4.20 6.03
CA LEU A 172 -14.39 -3.45 7.22
C LEU A 172 -12.90 -3.68 7.50
N GLY A 173 -12.42 -4.90 7.33
CA GLY A 173 -11.00 -5.24 7.48
C GLY A 173 -10.11 -4.43 6.53
N HIS A 174 -10.53 -4.16 5.31
CA HIS A 174 -9.79 -3.30 4.37
C HIS A 174 -9.75 -1.85 4.84
N VAL A 175 -10.86 -1.30 5.30
CA VAL A 175 -10.90 0.08 5.86
C VAL A 175 -9.99 0.20 7.09
N VAL A 176 -10.08 -0.75 8.02
CA VAL A 176 -9.23 -0.79 9.22
C VAL A 176 -7.74 -0.90 8.85
N ARG A 177 -7.41 -1.66 7.80
CA ARG A 177 -6.03 -1.80 7.30
C ARG A 177 -5.47 -0.47 6.78
N VAL A 178 -6.27 0.31 6.02
CA VAL A 178 -5.89 1.66 5.56
C VAL A 178 -5.60 2.56 6.76
N LEU A 179 -6.51 2.61 7.72
CA LEU A 179 -6.36 3.43 8.92
C LEU A 179 -5.14 3.00 9.74
N SER A 180 -4.99 1.70 10.00
CA SER A 180 -3.88 1.16 10.78
C SER A 180 -2.53 1.46 10.13
N PHE A 181 -2.42 1.32 8.81
CA PHE A 181 -1.19 1.63 8.07
C PHE A 181 -0.87 3.14 8.11
N SER A 182 -1.88 3.99 7.88
CA SER A 182 -1.73 5.44 7.94
C SER A 182 -1.29 5.91 9.33
N PHE A 183 -1.97 5.46 10.38
CA PHE A 183 -1.62 5.83 11.76
C PHE A 183 -0.27 5.27 12.20
N ARG A 184 0.13 4.11 11.73
CA ARG A 184 1.45 3.53 12.02
C ARG A 184 2.57 4.38 11.44
N LEU A 185 2.46 4.77 10.16
CA LEU A 185 3.45 5.64 9.52
C LEU A 185 3.49 7.02 10.18
N PHE A 186 2.33 7.63 10.35
CA PHE A 186 2.20 8.93 11.01
C PHE A 186 2.76 8.90 12.44
N GLY A 187 2.34 7.91 13.24
CA GLY A 187 2.73 7.81 14.65
C GLY A 187 4.23 7.56 14.83
N ASN A 188 4.81 6.65 14.04
CA ASN A 188 6.25 6.37 14.12
C ASN A 188 7.11 7.58 13.76
N MET A 189 6.69 8.36 12.74
CA MET A 189 7.44 9.53 12.31
C MET A 189 7.24 10.71 13.26
N THR A 190 6.02 10.93 13.75
CA THR A 190 5.74 12.02 14.70
C THR A 190 6.44 11.78 16.02
N ALA A 191 6.45 10.54 16.53
CA ALA A 191 7.15 10.17 17.76
C ALA A 191 8.69 10.28 17.65
N GLY A 192 9.25 10.18 16.43
CA GLY A 192 10.69 10.32 16.20
C GLY A 192 11.15 11.78 16.07
N VAL A 193 10.24 12.72 15.91
CA VAL A 193 10.52 14.17 15.75
C VAL A 193 10.33 14.94 17.06
N ILE A 194 9.64 14.37 18.05
CA ILE A 194 9.47 14.93 19.38
C ILE A 194 10.68 14.59 20.26
#